data_297dbc8104fe8e39cbfbe535bb4c36d0
#
_entry.id   297dbc8104fe8e39cbfbe535bb4c36d0
#
_cell.length_a   1.000
_cell.length_b   1.000
_cell.length_c   1.000
_cell.angle_alpha   90.00
_cell.angle_beta   90.00
_cell.angle_gamma   90.00
#
_symmetry.space_group_name_H-M   'P 1'
#
loop_
_entity.id
_entity.type
_entity.pdbx_description
1 polymer ?
#
loop_
_entity_poly.entity_id
_entity_poly.type
_entity_poly.pdbx_seq_one_letter_code
_entity_poly.pdbx_strand_id
1 'polypeptide(L)'
;YAILERDWRYQRRDLDIIASKDGMLVIVEVRTRSNINYLQPEESVDYHKIRSISIAANAYVKGHRANASLRFDIIAVTGSPGAKYHINHIPDAFYPPAR
;
A
#
# COMPACT_ATOMS: atom_id res chain seq x y z
N TYR A 1 -12.16 5.37 5.78
CA TYR A 1 -11.29 4.18 5.91
C TYR A 1 -11.17 3.79 7.38
N ALA A 2 -11.46 2.54 7.69
CA ALA A 2 -11.20 2.01 9.02
C ALA A 2 -9.88 1.25 8.99
N ILE A 3 -8.91 1.68 9.80
CA ILE A 3 -7.60 1.04 9.84
C ILE A 3 -7.71 -0.21 10.69
N LEU A 4 -7.36 -1.35 10.10
CA LEU A 4 -7.40 -2.65 10.76
C LEU A 4 -6.04 -3.02 11.32
N GLU A 5 -4.97 -2.82 10.56
CA GLU A 5 -3.61 -3.16 10.93
C GLU A 5 -2.65 -2.09 10.45
N ARG A 6 -1.56 -1.93 11.19
CA ARG A 6 -0.40 -1.15 10.77
C ARG A 6 0.82 -2.03 10.85
N ASP A 7 1.74 -1.86 9.88
CA ASP A 7 3.02 -2.59 9.88
C ASP A 7 2.83 -4.09 10.09
N TRP A 8 1.87 -4.66 9.38
CA TRP A 8 1.57 -6.08 9.47
C TRP A 8 2.59 -6.88 8.70
N ARG A 9 3.09 -7.94 9.31
CA ARG A 9 4.19 -8.69 8.74
C ARG A 9 3.80 -10.13 8.45
N TYR A 10 4.21 -10.60 7.27
CA TYR A 10 4.09 -11.99 6.88
C TYR A 10 5.44 -12.46 6.35
N GLN A 11 6.12 -13.35 7.09
CA GLN A 11 7.48 -13.78 6.78
C GLN A 11 8.40 -12.54 6.74
N ARG A 12 8.99 -12.24 5.58
CA ARG A 12 9.86 -11.06 5.41
C ARG A 12 9.18 -9.94 4.64
N ARG A 13 7.86 -9.98 4.56
CA ARG A 13 7.07 -9.00 3.81
C ARG A 13 6.27 -8.16 4.76
N ASP A 14 6.23 -6.88 4.50
CA ASP A 14 5.50 -5.93 5.33
C ASP A 14 4.37 -5.29 4.54
N LEU A 15 3.23 -5.12 5.20
CA LEU A 15 2.13 -4.29 4.70
C LEU A 15 2.04 -3.09 5.62
N ASP A 16 2.18 -1.89 5.05
CA ASP A 16 2.23 -0.66 5.85
C ASP A 16 0.91 -0.42 6.55
N ILE A 17 -0.20 -0.47 5.82
CA ILE A 17 -1.53 -0.27 6.39
C ILE A 17 -2.49 -1.24 5.73
N ILE A 18 -3.34 -1.86 6.53
CA ILE A 18 -4.49 -2.62 6.06
C ILE A 18 -5.72 -1.91 6.59
N ALA A 19 -6.60 -1.53 5.69
CA ALA A 19 -7.81 -0.80 6.04
C ALA A 19 -9.03 -1.45 5.41
N SER A 20 -10.20 -1.04 5.85
CA SER A 20 -11.45 -1.43 5.21
C SER A 20 -12.19 -0.19 4.74
N LYS A 21 -12.86 -0.31 3.61
CA LYS A 21 -13.71 0.74 3.08
C LYS A 21 -14.74 0.11 2.14
N ASP A 22 -16.00 0.41 2.36
CA ASP A 22 -17.10 -0.01 1.48
C ASP A 22 -17.07 -1.52 1.18
N GLY A 23 -16.79 -2.32 2.19
CA GLY A 23 -16.77 -3.79 2.05
C GLY A 23 -15.50 -4.33 1.42
N MET A 24 -14.53 -3.49 1.12
CA MET A 24 -13.25 -3.92 0.56
C MET A 24 -12.15 -3.87 1.60
N LEU A 25 -11.16 -4.75 1.45
CA LEU A 25 -9.88 -4.61 2.15
C LEU A 25 -8.95 -3.79 1.27
N VAL A 26 -8.42 -2.72 1.84
CA VAL A 26 -7.53 -1.80 1.13
C VAL A 26 -6.13 -1.94 1.71
N ILE A 27 -5.20 -2.36 0.89
CA ILE A 27 -3.80 -2.49 1.25
C ILE A 27 -3.11 -1.21 0.80
N VAL A 28 -2.54 -0.48 1.74
CA VAL A 28 -1.96 0.83 1.46
C VAL A 28 -0.45 0.77 1.59
N GLU A 29 0.23 1.10 0.51
CA GLU A 29 1.68 1.24 0.51
C GLU A 29 2.01 2.73 0.71
N VAL A 30 2.82 3.03 1.71
CA VAL A 30 3.22 4.41 2.00
C VAL A 30 4.58 4.66 1.37
N ARG A 31 4.67 5.69 0.55
CA ARG A 31 5.90 6.11 -0.12
C ARG A 31 6.28 7.52 0.28
N THR A 32 7.51 7.68 0.72
CA THR A 32 8.02 8.98 1.16
C THR A 32 9.15 9.40 0.22
N ARG A 33 9.10 10.64 -0.25
CA ARG A 33 10.13 11.23 -1.10
C ARG A 33 10.45 12.63 -0.61
N SER A 34 11.72 12.95 -0.60
CA SER A 34 12.18 14.28 -0.21
C SER A 34 12.27 15.25 -1.40
N ASN A 35 12.14 14.74 -2.62
CA ASN A 35 12.27 15.53 -3.83
C ASN A 35 11.16 15.16 -4.81
N ILE A 36 10.28 16.12 -5.09
CA ILE A 36 9.12 15.90 -5.97
C ILE A 36 9.48 15.92 -7.46
N ASN A 37 10.72 16.25 -7.80
CA ASN A 37 11.15 16.32 -9.20
C ASN A 37 11.60 14.97 -9.76
N TYR A 38 11.61 13.94 -8.95
CA TYR A 38 11.94 12.59 -9.40
C TYR A 38 10.66 11.84 -9.81
N LEU A 39 10.79 10.53 -9.97
CA LEU A 39 9.68 9.69 -10.35
C LEU A 39 8.49 9.95 -9.43
N GLN A 40 7.30 9.87 -10.00
CA GLN A 40 6.09 9.89 -9.19
C GLN A 40 6.15 8.72 -8.20
N PRO A 41 5.69 8.90 -6.96
CA PRO A 41 5.76 7.82 -5.97
C PRO A 41 5.14 6.50 -6.42
N GLU A 42 4.04 6.53 -7.16
CA GLU A 42 3.40 5.33 -7.67
C GLU A 42 4.28 4.59 -8.68
N GLU A 43 5.15 5.31 -9.41
CA GLU A 43 6.08 4.71 -10.37
C GLU A 43 7.24 4.00 -9.68
N SER A 44 7.47 4.26 -8.40
CA SER A 44 8.54 3.62 -7.65
C SER A 44 8.15 2.25 -7.10
N VAL A 45 6.89 1.85 -7.26
CA VAL A 45 6.42 0.54 -6.81
C VAL A 45 6.58 -0.43 -7.98
N ASP A 46 7.69 -1.16 -7.99
CA ASP A 46 8.03 -2.04 -9.11
C ASP A 46 7.34 -3.40 -9.00
N TYR A 47 7.56 -4.24 -10.01
CA TYR A 47 6.95 -5.57 -10.10
C TYR A 47 7.24 -6.43 -8.86
N HIS A 48 8.48 -6.43 -8.39
CA HIS A 48 8.87 -7.24 -7.23
C HIS A 48 8.16 -6.79 -5.97
N LYS A 49 8.02 -5.49 -5.80
CA LYS A 49 7.31 -4.93 -4.65
C LYS A 49 5.82 -5.25 -4.73
N ILE A 50 5.23 -5.09 -5.90
CA ILE A 50 3.81 -5.43 -6.11
C ILE A 50 3.56 -6.90 -5.81
N ARG A 51 4.44 -7.78 -6.28
CA ARG A 51 4.33 -9.22 -6.03
C ARG A 51 4.44 -9.52 -4.52
N SER A 52 5.40 -8.91 -3.85
CA SER A 52 5.60 -9.09 -2.41
C SER A 52 4.37 -8.63 -1.62
N ILE A 53 3.83 -7.47 -1.94
CA ILE A 53 2.62 -6.93 -1.31
C ILE A 53 1.44 -7.88 -1.55
N SER A 54 1.31 -8.39 -2.76
CA SER A 54 0.20 -9.29 -3.12
C SER A 54 0.26 -10.60 -2.35
N ILE A 55 1.45 -11.17 -2.18
CA ILE A 55 1.62 -12.40 -1.41
C ILE A 55 1.21 -12.18 0.06
N ALA A 56 1.67 -11.07 0.65
CA ALA A 56 1.33 -10.76 2.03
C ALA A 56 -0.17 -10.48 2.19
N ALA A 57 -0.76 -9.75 1.24
CA ALA A 57 -2.19 -9.46 1.27
C ALA A 57 -3.03 -10.73 1.20
N ASN A 58 -2.66 -11.68 0.34
CA ASN A 58 -3.36 -12.95 0.24
C ASN A 58 -3.23 -13.75 1.53
N ALA A 59 -2.07 -13.72 2.18
CA ALA A 59 -1.86 -14.38 3.45
C ALA A 59 -2.77 -13.78 4.54
N TYR A 60 -2.92 -12.46 4.53
CA TYR A 60 -3.81 -11.79 5.48
C TYR A 60 -5.26 -12.24 5.28
N VAL A 61 -5.71 -12.22 4.04
CA VAL A 61 -7.09 -12.63 3.71
C VAL A 61 -7.36 -14.06 4.17
N LYS A 62 -6.46 -14.97 3.88
CA LYS A 62 -6.61 -16.38 4.25
C LYS A 62 -6.56 -16.57 5.76
N GLY A 63 -5.64 -15.91 6.42
CA GLY A 63 -5.45 -16.05 7.86
C GLY A 63 -6.61 -15.49 8.67
N HIS A 64 -7.28 -14.48 8.16
CA HIS A 64 -8.41 -13.85 8.84
C HIS A 64 -9.76 -14.29 8.28
N ARG A 65 -9.75 -15.26 7.37
CA ARG A 65 -10.96 -15.79 6.73
C ARG A 65 -11.82 -14.68 6.14
N ALA A 66 -11.17 -13.64 5.65
CA ALA A 66 -11.86 -12.50 5.07
C ALA A 66 -12.43 -12.89 3.72
N ASN A 67 -13.67 -12.50 3.46
CA ASN A 67 -14.32 -12.71 2.18
C ASN A 67 -14.61 -11.34 1.58
N ALA A 68 -13.53 -10.61 1.27
CA ALA A 68 -13.64 -9.26 0.78
C ALA A 68 -12.74 -9.07 -0.43
N SER A 69 -13.14 -8.16 -1.31
CA SER A 69 -12.29 -7.77 -2.42
C SER A 69 -11.09 -6.99 -1.93
N LEU A 70 -9.98 -7.12 -2.64
CA LEU A 70 -8.74 -6.38 -2.35
C LEU A 70 -8.61 -5.21 -3.28
N ARG A 71 -8.14 -4.09 -2.74
CA ARG A 71 -7.74 -2.92 -3.50
C ARG A 71 -6.39 -2.45 -2.99
N PHE A 72 -5.52 -2.00 -3.89
CA PHE A 72 -4.18 -1.57 -3.53
C PHE A 72 -4.05 -0.08 -3.76
N ASP A 73 -3.76 0.65 -2.70
CA ASP A 73 -3.64 2.10 -2.73
C ASP A 73 -2.19 2.50 -2.43
N ILE A 74 -1.82 3.69 -2.85
CA ILE A 74 -0.56 4.31 -2.47
C ILE A 74 -0.87 5.61 -1.76
N ILE A 75 -0.18 5.86 -0.65
CA ILE A 75 -0.12 7.18 -0.05
C ILE A 75 1.28 7.72 -0.28
N ALA A 76 1.36 8.79 -1.04
CA ALA A 76 2.62 9.43 -1.38
C ALA A 76 2.83 10.66 -0.49
N VAL A 77 3.93 10.67 0.25
CA VAL A 77 4.29 11.78 1.11
C VAL A 77 5.53 12.42 0.51
N THR A 78 5.43 13.67 0.06
CA THR A 78 6.54 14.40 -0.52
C THR A 78 6.83 15.64 0.30
N GLY A 79 8.11 16.00 0.38
CA GLY A 79 8.54 17.15 1.15
C GLY A 79 9.98 16.97 1.62
N SER A 80 10.46 17.94 2.36
CA SER A 80 11.79 17.90 2.94
C SER A 80 11.76 18.47 4.35
N PRO A 81 12.75 18.14 5.19
CA PRO A 81 12.80 18.69 6.55
C PRO A 81 12.71 20.21 6.55
N GLY A 82 11.86 20.75 7.43
CA GLY A 82 11.62 22.18 7.53
C GLY A 82 10.65 22.77 6.53
N ALA A 83 10.16 21.96 5.59
CA ALA A 83 9.16 22.37 4.60
C ALA A 83 7.84 21.64 4.84
N LYS A 84 6.78 22.16 4.23
CA LYS A 84 5.48 21.47 4.31
C LYS A 84 5.54 20.17 3.53
N TYR A 85 4.93 19.13 4.10
CA TYR A 85 4.73 17.88 3.40
C TYR A 85 3.43 17.92 2.61
N HIS A 86 3.45 17.28 1.47
CA HIS A 86 2.26 17.04 0.68
C HIS A 86 1.91 15.57 0.76
N ILE A 87 0.64 15.28 1.04
CA ILE A 87 0.15 13.93 1.10
C ILE A 87 -0.82 13.74 -0.07
N ASN A 88 -0.54 12.73 -0.89
CA ASN A 88 -1.40 12.40 -2.01
C ASN A 88 -1.83 10.95 -1.89
N HIS A 89 -3.13 10.73 -1.82
CA HIS A 89 -3.71 9.39 -1.74
C HIS A 89 -4.12 8.97 -3.14
N ILE A 90 -3.57 7.88 -3.61
CA ILE A 90 -3.83 7.33 -4.94
C ILE A 90 -4.58 6.02 -4.74
N PRO A 91 -5.92 6.03 -4.83
CA PRO A 91 -6.68 4.79 -4.68
C PRO A 91 -6.54 3.94 -5.94
N ASP A 92 -6.61 2.63 -5.75
CA ASP A 92 -6.57 1.66 -6.85
C ASP A 92 -5.34 1.87 -7.74
N ALA A 93 -4.19 2.00 -7.09
CA ALA A 93 -2.96 2.45 -7.75
C ALA A 93 -2.30 1.38 -8.60
N PHE A 94 -2.51 0.11 -8.29
CA PHE A 94 -1.92 -1.00 -9.06
C PHE A 94 -2.73 -2.27 -8.82
N TYR A 95 -2.48 -3.25 -9.68
CA TYR A 95 -3.12 -4.56 -9.57
C TYR A 95 -2.07 -5.62 -9.30
N PRO A 96 -2.43 -6.72 -8.58
CA PRO A 96 -1.50 -7.82 -8.40
C PRO A 96 -1.11 -8.39 -9.77
N PRO A 97 0.14 -8.86 -9.91
CA PRO A 97 0.55 -9.45 -11.17
C PRO A 97 -0.22 -10.73 -11.45
N ALA A 98 -0.48 -10.97 -12.72
CA ALA A 98 -1.02 -12.24 -13.16
C ALA A 98 0.01 -13.34 -12.88
N ARG A 99 -0.46 -14.53 -12.59
CA ARG A 99 0.40 -15.66 -12.29
C ARG A 99 1.13 -16.15 -13.51
#